data_3de16efb30cde74b87523bd62067ac2a
#
_entry.id   3de16efb30cde74b87523bd62067ac2a
#
_cell.length_a   1.000
_cell.length_b   1.000
_cell.length_c   1.000
_cell.angle_alpha   90.00
_cell.angle_beta   90.00
_cell.angle_gamma   90.00
#
_symmetry.space_group_name_H-M   'P 1'
#
loop_
_entity.id
_entity.type
_entity.pdbx_description
1 polymer ?
#
loop_
_entity_poly.entity_id
_entity_poly.type
_entity_poly.pdbx_seq_one_letter_code
_entity_poly.pdbx_strand_id
1 'polypeptide(L)'
;TMFPGPKREQPPSGLPLRVSSYPNVLEKPDQVTPVQALPAALNGIIARPGQQDVFRFSVDKKKRYRVRVFARGLGSPLDTRIWFRHVGDEKNEMEADDATWADRGKPVVPNSLQRPELLDPSVIFAPRQDGEYLLGIADMRGLGGERFVYRVEIEPAQDVIHTHTVSWANDRFEINRTAGFIVPRNNRWTTNVYIAPERGNAYDGPLRLVPRGLPDGVTMTAPIFQPGMNGVPVQFVAAPGTRPQACLFSIDLVRTEGEGKIHTTSQAYIPFINHSGGRSWHHAHLMQFALGVIDSSPFTVELEQPSIPISQSGELKLKVSVRRQNGFQGAIDIQPDWYPNGVSGGGAVTIPPEKSEVEFSLSASPRATPGTWQMTMNATTTGGDAYSGVGRVRVSSNVIELAVGSPYVALKFKPSAVRRGQVTEIHCEVKHLQPFKQPARARLVGIPKGVSLVGDQYLLGPDDKKIVFKLRASGEALLGRYAQMRCELTFQEAGQSIRQLTENGVLRVDPAVKD
;
A
#
# COMPACT_ATOMS: atom_id res chain seq x y z
N THR A 1 13.45 -22.01 -14.59
CA THR A 1 13.25 -22.03 -16.05
C THR A 1 14.40 -22.78 -16.67
N MET A 2 14.14 -23.79 -17.48
CA MET A 2 15.14 -24.52 -18.25
C MET A 2 15.06 -24.12 -19.73
N PHE A 3 16.20 -23.94 -20.35
CA PHE A 3 16.30 -23.66 -21.77
C PHE A 3 16.87 -24.90 -22.45
N PRO A 4 16.05 -25.73 -23.14
CA PRO A 4 16.57 -26.83 -23.93
C PRO A 4 17.15 -26.27 -25.22
N GLY A 5 18.45 -26.42 -25.41
CA GLY A 5 19.13 -26.00 -26.62
C GLY A 5 20.64 -26.25 -26.56
N PRO A 6 21.33 -26.33 -27.69
CA PRO A 6 22.78 -26.42 -27.73
C PRO A 6 23.42 -25.15 -27.13
N LYS A 7 24.60 -25.26 -26.58
CA LYS A 7 25.31 -24.28 -25.72
C LYS A 7 25.40 -22.82 -26.25
N ARG A 8 24.94 -22.51 -27.42
CA ARG A 8 25.02 -21.18 -28.05
C ARG A 8 23.69 -20.61 -28.56
N GLU A 9 22.61 -21.39 -28.54
CA GLU A 9 21.29 -20.94 -28.98
C GLU A 9 20.30 -21.10 -27.82
N GLN A 10 20.05 -20.02 -27.11
CA GLN A 10 18.98 -20.00 -26.12
C GLN A 10 17.65 -19.68 -26.81
N PRO A 11 16.61 -20.49 -26.62
CA PRO A 11 15.30 -20.16 -27.14
C PRO A 11 14.82 -18.81 -26.54
N PRO A 12 14.04 -18.03 -27.28
CA PRO A 12 13.59 -16.70 -26.86
C PRO A 12 12.71 -16.73 -25.60
N SER A 13 12.17 -17.90 -25.25
CA SER A 13 11.39 -18.09 -24.02
C SER A 13 11.75 -19.42 -23.36
N GLY A 14 11.96 -19.40 -22.05
CA GLY A 14 12.19 -20.61 -21.27
C GLY A 14 10.89 -21.31 -20.92
N LEU A 15 10.94 -22.63 -20.82
CA LEU A 15 9.84 -23.41 -20.24
C LEU A 15 9.89 -23.29 -18.71
N PRO A 16 8.78 -22.98 -18.06
CA PRO A 16 8.72 -22.97 -16.60
C PRO A 16 8.85 -24.40 -16.07
N LEU A 17 9.63 -24.58 -15.03
CA LEU A 17 9.82 -25.85 -14.35
C LEU A 17 9.62 -25.67 -12.85
N ARG A 18 8.80 -26.53 -12.23
CA ARG A 18 8.66 -26.59 -10.77
C ARG A 18 9.60 -27.66 -10.20
N VAL A 19 10.47 -27.20 -9.30
CA VAL A 19 11.33 -28.07 -8.50
C VAL A 19 10.91 -27.98 -7.05
N SER A 20 10.68 -29.10 -6.38
CA SER A 20 10.43 -29.16 -4.94
C SER A 20 10.97 -30.46 -4.35
N SER A 21 11.22 -30.44 -3.04
CA SER A 21 11.71 -31.60 -2.28
C SER A 21 10.60 -32.50 -1.74
N TYR A 22 9.32 -32.20 -2.03
CA TYR A 22 8.21 -32.99 -1.47
C TYR A 22 8.10 -34.36 -2.14
N PRO A 23 7.82 -35.41 -1.36
CA PRO A 23 7.57 -36.74 -1.89
C PRO A 23 6.46 -36.71 -2.93
N ASN A 24 6.70 -37.35 -4.07
CA ASN A 24 5.72 -37.46 -5.14
C ASN A 24 4.72 -38.60 -4.87
N VAL A 25 3.44 -38.30 -5.03
CA VAL A 25 2.36 -39.28 -5.04
C VAL A 25 1.69 -39.20 -6.41
N LEU A 26 1.69 -40.31 -7.13
CA LEU A 26 1.01 -40.40 -8.42
C LEU A 26 -0.44 -40.83 -8.21
N GLU A 27 -1.34 -40.28 -8.99
CA GLU A 27 -2.74 -40.70 -9.01
C GLU A 27 -2.90 -42.18 -9.27
N LYS A 28 -3.96 -42.76 -8.77
CA LYS A 28 -4.47 -44.09 -9.17
C LYS A 28 -5.71 -43.86 -10.01
N PRO A 29 -5.65 -44.08 -11.32
CA PRO A 29 -6.80 -43.82 -12.20
C PRO A 29 -8.08 -44.49 -11.69
N ASP A 30 -9.17 -43.72 -11.68
CA ASP A 30 -10.51 -44.17 -11.25
C ASP A 30 -10.61 -44.66 -9.79
N GLN A 31 -9.64 -44.32 -8.92
CA GLN A 31 -9.61 -44.72 -7.53
C GLN A 31 -9.25 -43.54 -6.63
N VAL A 32 -9.65 -43.62 -5.37
CA VAL A 32 -9.15 -42.67 -4.34
C VAL A 32 -7.70 -43.04 -3.99
N THR A 33 -6.79 -42.11 -4.27
CA THR A 33 -5.36 -42.31 -4.02
C THR A 33 -5.01 -41.95 -2.58
N PRO A 34 -4.49 -42.89 -1.75
CA PRO A 34 -4.07 -42.57 -0.40
C PRO A 34 -2.74 -41.83 -0.38
N VAL A 35 -2.66 -40.77 0.45
CA VAL A 35 -1.45 -39.99 0.73
C VAL A 35 -1.03 -40.28 2.17
N GLN A 36 0.12 -40.90 2.34
CA GLN A 36 0.57 -41.42 3.65
C GLN A 36 0.96 -40.33 4.63
N ALA A 37 1.59 -39.25 4.14
CA ALA A 37 2.07 -38.18 4.99
C ALA A 37 2.12 -36.84 4.22
N LEU A 38 2.03 -35.73 4.97
CA LEU A 38 2.27 -34.38 4.48
C LEU A 38 3.58 -33.83 5.09
N PRO A 39 4.37 -33.00 4.35
CA PRO A 39 4.08 -32.46 3.03
C PRO A 39 4.19 -33.49 1.90
N ALA A 40 3.40 -33.32 0.85
CA ALA A 40 3.39 -34.17 -0.33
C ALA A 40 3.12 -33.39 -1.62
N ALA A 41 3.52 -33.96 -2.74
CA ALA A 41 3.24 -33.45 -4.06
C ALA A 41 2.43 -34.50 -4.86
N LEU A 42 1.20 -34.20 -5.11
CA LEU A 42 0.23 -35.03 -5.84
C LEU A 42 0.35 -34.74 -7.34
N ASN A 43 0.49 -35.76 -8.15
CA ASN A 43 0.67 -35.59 -9.60
C ASN A 43 -0.30 -36.50 -10.33
N GLY A 44 -0.86 -35.99 -11.44
CA GLY A 44 -1.79 -36.75 -12.25
C GLY A 44 -2.13 -36.12 -13.59
N ILE A 45 -3.06 -36.73 -14.28
CA ILE A 45 -3.55 -36.34 -15.61
C ILE A 45 -5.06 -36.48 -15.63
N ILE A 46 -5.80 -35.42 -15.87
CA ILE A 46 -7.22 -35.50 -16.20
C ILE A 46 -7.35 -36.01 -17.62
N ALA A 47 -7.27 -37.35 -17.78
CA ALA A 47 -7.13 -38.00 -19.09
C ALA A 47 -8.41 -37.97 -19.91
N ARG A 48 -9.58 -37.87 -19.31
CA ARG A 48 -10.89 -37.93 -19.99
C ARG A 48 -11.77 -36.75 -19.58
N PRO A 49 -12.62 -36.25 -20.49
CA PRO A 49 -13.63 -35.27 -20.15
C PRO A 49 -14.50 -35.72 -18.94
N GLY A 50 -14.70 -34.81 -17.99
CA GLY A 50 -15.46 -35.04 -16.77
C GLY A 50 -14.76 -35.87 -15.68
N GLN A 51 -13.53 -36.32 -15.92
CA GLN A 51 -12.73 -37.04 -14.90
C GLN A 51 -12.44 -36.17 -13.71
N GLN A 52 -12.43 -36.79 -12.53
CA GLN A 52 -11.97 -36.19 -11.28
C GLN A 52 -10.99 -37.14 -10.61
N ASP A 53 -9.83 -36.65 -10.24
CA ASP A 53 -8.88 -37.38 -9.43
C ASP A 53 -9.08 -37.04 -7.98
N VAL A 54 -9.06 -38.05 -7.12
CA VAL A 54 -9.34 -37.88 -5.68
C VAL A 54 -8.19 -38.44 -4.85
N PHE A 55 -7.66 -37.63 -3.98
CA PHE A 55 -6.65 -38.00 -3.00
C PHE A 55 -7.20 -37.96 -1.59
N ARG A 56 -6.78 -38.91 -0.74
CA ARG A 56 -7.17 -39.01 0.67
C ARG A 56 -5.96 -38.86 1.58
N PHE A 57 -6.05 -37.99 2.55
CA PHE A 57 -4.99 -37.69 3.51
C PHE A 57 -5.56 -37.29 4.88
N SER A 58 -4.74 -37.44 5.92
CA SER A 58 -5.12 -37.07 7.28
C SER A 58 -4.68 -35.65 7.60
N VAL A 59 -5.52 -34.92 8.33
CA VAL A 59 -5.29 -33.54 8.78
C VAL A 59 -5.61 -33.37 10.26
N ASP A 60 -5.02 -32.34 10.85
CA ASP A 60 -5.25 -31.87 12.20
C ASP A 60 -5.95 -30.51 12.12
N LYS A 61 -7.13 -30.33 12.75
CA LYS A 61 -7.90 -29.08 12.75
C LYS A 61 -7.17 -27.90 13.39
N LYS A 62 -6.13 -28.17 14.18
CA LYS A 62 -5.29 -27.13 14.78
C LYS A 62 -4.23 -26.59 13.81
N LYS A 63 -4.07 -27.25 12.67
CA LYS A 63 -3.10 -26.88 11.64
C LYS A 63 -3.82 -26.26 10.44
N ARG A 64 -3.11 -25.46 9.72
CA ARG A 64 -3.49 -24.97 8.40
C ARG A 64 -2.55 -25.56 7.38
N TYR A 65 -3.06 -25.79 6.20
CA TYR A 65 -2.32 -26.41 5.10
C TYR A 65 -2.33 -25.46 3.90
N ARG A 66 -1.16 -25.18 3.38
CA ARG A 66 -1.04 -24.51 2.09
C ARG A 66 -1.19 -25.53 1.00
N VAL A 67 -2.07 -25.25 0.06
CA VAL A 67 -2.31 -26.07 -1.13
C VAL A 67 -2.09 -25.20 -2.36
N ARG A 68 -1.17 -25.62 -3.21
CA ARG A 68 -0.81 -24.93 -4.45
C ARG A 68 -0.92 -25.89 -5.63
N VAL A 69 -1.64 -25.49 -6.65
CA VAL A 69 -1.69 -26.20 -7.92
C VAL A 69 -0.67 -25.61 -8.89
N PHE A 70 -0.12 -26.45 -9.70
CA PHE A 70 0.79 -26.13 -10.80
C PHE A 70 0.33 -26.90 -12.05
N ALA A 71 -0.42 -26.22 -12.91
CA ALA A 71 -0.96 -26.76 -14.17
C ALA A 71 -0.83 -25.73 -15.29
N ARG A 72 -1.77 -24.79 -15.43
CA ARG A 72 -1.74 -23.74 -16.46
C ARG A 72 -0.49 -22.89 -16.40
N GLY A 73 -0.03 -22.58 -15.20
CA GLY A 73 1.20 -21.84 -14.97
C GLY A 73 2.46 -22.53 -15.50
N LEU A 74 2.40 -23.85 -15.76
CA LEU A 74 3.46 -24.65 -16.37
C LEU A 74 3.15 -25.07 -17.81
N GLY A 75 2.08 -24.56 -18.42
CA GLY A 75 1.71 -24.81 -19.81
C GLY A 75 0.75 -25.98 -20.04
N SER A 76 0.16 -26.55 -18.98
CA SER A 76 -0.97 -27.48 -19.11
C SER A 76 -2.22 -26.75 -19.60
N PRO A 77 -3.07 -27.36 -20.46
CA PRO A 77 -4.35 -26.80 -20.84
C PRO A 77 -5.42 -26.91 -19.73
N LEU A 78 -5.13 -27.60 -18.62
CA LEU A 78 -6.03 -27.84 -17.51
C LEU A 78 -6.41 -26.54 -16.81
N ASP A 79 -7.69 -26.26 -16.72
CA ASP A 79 -8.30 -25.18 -15.93
C ASP A 79 -8.74 -25.75 -14.59
N THR A 80 -7.84 -25.70 -13.62
CA THR A 80 -7.94 -26.54 -12.43
C THR A 80 -8.99 -26.04 -11.46
N ARG A 81 -9.92 -26.89 -11.08
CA ARG A 81 -10.80 -26.74 -9.91
C ARG A 81 -10.40 -27.75 -8.86
N ILE A 82 -10.27 -27.34 -7.61
CA ILE A 82 -10.03 -28.21 -6.45
C ILE A 82 -11.15 -28.07 -5.43
N TRP A 83 -11.42 -29.16 -4.70
CA TRP A 83 -12.35 -29.16 -3.59
C TRP A 83 -11.85 -30.02 -2.43
N PHE A 84 -12.25 -29.67 -1.21
CA PHE A 84 -11.93 -30.40 0.03
C PHE A 84 -13.20 -30.86 0.70
N ARG A 85 -13.19 -32.09 1.20
CA ARG A 85 -14.33 -32.68 1.89
C ARG A 85 -13.84 -33.67 2.95
N HIS A 86 -14.38 -33.59 4.17
CA HIS A 86 -14.12 -34.58 5.20
C HIS A 86 -14.75 -35.94 4.77
N VAL A 87 -14.06 -37.03 5.07
CA VAL A 87 -14.58 -38.38 4.80
C VAL A 87 -15.85 -38.62 5.64
N GLY A 88 -16.92 -38.96 4.97
CA GLY A 88 -18.25 -39.13 5.58
C GLY A 88 -19.20 -37.95 5.40
N ASP A 89 -18.69 -36.79 4.96
CA ASP A 89 -19.57 -35.66 4.64
C ASP A 89 -20.03 -35.71 3.18
N GLU A 90 -21.23 -35.19 2.91
CA GLU A 90 -21.77 -35.11 1.54
C GLU A 90 -21.35 -33.82 0.84
N LYS A 91 -21.07 -32.76 1.61
CA LYS A 91 -20.77 -31.42 1.07
C LYS A 91 -19.29 -31.09 1.15
N ASN A 92 -18.81 -30.39 0.14
CA ASN A 92 -17.46 -29.85 0.14
C ASN A 92 -17.37 -28.73 1.21
N GLU A 93 -16.30 -28.78 1.99
CA GLU A 93 -16.00 -27.75 2.97
C GLU A 93 -15.40 -26.49 2.30
N MET A 94 -14.64 -26.69 1.25
CA MET A 94 -13.97 -25.65 0.48
C MET A 94 -13.89 -26.05 -0.97
N GLU A 95 -14.00 -25.06 -1.86
CA GLU A 95 -13.71 -25.19 -3.29
C GLU A 95 -12.89 -23.98 -3.73
N ALA A 96 -12.03 -24.19 -4.72
CA ALA A 96 -11.25 -23.14 -5.35
C ALA A 96 -10.91 -23.48 -6.79
N ASP A 97 -10.84 -22.44 -7.62
CA ASP A 97 -10.36 -22.47 -8.98
C ASP A 97 -9.17 -21.52 -9.13
N ASP A 98 -9.28 -20.43 -9.82
CA ASP A 98 -8.22 -19.43 -9.92
C ASP A 98 -7.93 -18.75 -8.58
N ALA A 99 -6.68 -18.45 -8.30
CA ALA A 99 -6.30 -17.68 -7.13
C ALA A 99 -5.96 -16.24 -7.52
N THR A 100 -6.57 -15.29 -6.85
CA THR A 100 -6.22 -13.88 -6.98
C THR A 100 -5.33 -13.44 -5.81
N TRP A 101 -4.61 -12.33 -5.97
CA TRP A 101 -3.93 -11.69 -4.83
C TRP A 101 -4.86 -11.35 -3.68
N ALA A 102 -6.15 -11.12 -3.97
CA ALA A 102 -7.18 -10.86 -2.97
C ALA A 102 -7.42 -12.06 -2.06
N ASP A 103 -7.20 -13.28 -2.55
CA ASP A 103 -7.38 -14.52 -1.80
C ASP A 103 -6.20 -14.82 -0.87
N ARG A 104 -5.05 -14.22 -1.14
CA ARG A 104 -3.83 -14.33 -0.33
C ARG A 104 -3.70 -13.29 0.79
N GLY A 105 -4.66 -12.43 0.95
CA GLY A 105 -4.66 -11.28 1.83
C GLY A 105 -4.97 -10.01 1.04
N LYS A 106 -5.46 -8.96 1.69
CA LYS A 106 -5.69 -7.69 0.99
C LYS A 106 -4.34 -7.18 0.49
N PRO A 107 -4.10 -7.13 -0.82
CA PRO A 107 -2.87 -6.53 -1.32
C PRO A 107 -2.91 -5.05 -0.93
N VAL A 108 -1.95 -4.64 -0.15
CA VAL A 108 -1.75 -3.25 0.20
C VAL A 108 -1.05 -2.51 -0.94
N VAL A 109 -1.38 -2.86 -2.15
CA VAL A 109 -0.87 -2.16 -3.32
C VAL A 109 -1.85 -1.04 -3.64
N PRO A 110 -1.43 0.22 -3.59
CA PRO A 110 -2.32 1.37 -3.84
C PRO A 110 -2.92 1.36 -5.25
N ASN A 111 -2.34 0.60 -6.16
CA ASN A 111 -2.76 0.55 -7.55
C ASN A 111 -3.48 -0.77 -7.86
N SER A 112 -4.77 -0.68 -8.17
CA SER A 112 -5.59 -1.82 -8.58
C SER A 112 -5.07 -2.55 -9.84
N LEU A 113 -4.23 -1.88 -10.64
CA LEU A 113 -3.66 -2.44 -11.87
C LEU A 113 -2.57 -3.50 -11.62
N GLN A 114 -2.12 -3.68 -10.39
CA GLN A 114 -1.05 -4.62 -10.04
C GLN A 114 -1.56 -5.88 -9.33
N ARG A 115 -2.78 -6.32 -9.62
CA ARG A 115 -3.35 -7.55 -9.07
C ARG A 115 -3.24 -8.66 -10.11
N PRO A 116 -2.20 -9.49 -10.07
CA PRO A 116 -2.11 -10.63 -10.97
C PRO A 116 -3.18 -11.66 -10.62
N GLU A 117 -3.85 -12.19 -11.62
CA GLU A 117 -4.58 -13.44 -11.48
C GLU A 117 -3.60 -14.59 -11.63
N LEU A 118 -3.63 -15.51 -10.69
CA LEU A 118 -2.89 -16.75 -10.81
C LEU A 118 -3.73 -17.72 -11.61
N LEU A 119 -3.08 -18.36 -12.55
CA LEU A 119 -3.73 -19.31 -13.48
C LEU A 119 -4.12 -20.63 -12.80
N ASP A 120 -3.65 -20.88 -11.60
CA ASP A 120 -3.88 -22.11 -10.85
C ASP A 120 -4.27 -21.80 -9.39
N PRO A 121 -5.12 -22.61 -8.74
CA PRO A 121 -5.51 -22.44 -7.35
C PRO A 121 -4.32 -22.41 -6.38
N SER A 122 -4.40 -21.50 -5.41
CA SER A 122 -3.45 -21.42 -4.29
C SER A 122 -4.20 -20.97 -3.04
N VAL A 123 -4.43 -21.89 -2.10
CA VAL A 123 -5.29 -21.67 -0.95
C VAL A 123 -4.62 -22.08 0.36
N ILE A 124 -5.10 -21.50 1.45
CA ILE A 124 -4.86 -22.00 2.81
C ILE A 124 -6.11 -22.75 3.25
N PHE A 125 -5.97 -24.04 3.33
CA PHE A 125 -7.01 -24.93 3.85
C PHE A 125 -6.88 -25.04 5.36
N ALA A 126 -7.93 -24.70 6.09
CA ALA A 126 -8.05 -24.83 7.54
C ALA A 126 -9.20 -25.80 7.84
N PRO A 127 -8.91 -27.08 8.10
CA PRO A 127 -9.94 -28.10 8.30
C PRO A 127 -10.77 -27.81 9.57
N ARG A 128 -12.07 -28.02 9.50
CA ARG A 128 -12.99 -27.79 10.63
C ARG A 128 -12.92 -28.91 11.68
N GLN A 129 -12.49 -30.08 11.29
CA GLN A 129 -12.38 -31.25 12.15
C GLN A 129 -11.12 -32.06 11.87
N ASP A 130 -10.72 -32.87 12.85
CA ASP A 130 -9.61 -33.80 12.69
C ASP A 130 -10.04 -34.99 11.85
N GLY A 131 -9.12 -35.63 11.17
CA GLY A 131 -9.40 -36.89 10.47
C GLY A 131 -9.00 -36.89 9.01
N GLU A 132 -9.65 -37.76 8.26
CA GLU A 132 -9.35 -37.95 6.84
C GLU A 132 -10.19 -37.01 5.96
N TYR A 133 -9.51 -36.40 5.02
CA TYR A 133 -10.10 -35.53 4.00
C TYR A 133 -9.83 -36.03 2.60
N LEU A 134 -10.75 -35.72 1.74
CA LEU A 134 -10.63 -35.90 0.29
C LEU A 134 -10.29 -34.56 -0.35
N LEU A 135 -9.31 -34.56 -1.24
CA LEU A 135 -9.03 -33.49 -2.18
C LEU A 135 -9.37 -33.98 -3.58
N GLY A 136 -10.34 -33.36 -4.22
CA GLY A 136 -10.67 -33.62 -5.60
C GLY A 136 -10.06 -32.59 -6.53
N ILE A 137 -9.67 -33.02 -7.72
CA ILE A 137 -9.06 -32.23 -8.77
C ILE A 137 -9.80 -32.52 -10.06
N ALA A 138 -10.22 -31.47 -10.79
CA ALA A 138 -10.94 -31.59 -12.05
C ALA A 138 -10.62 -30.40 -12.97
N ASP A 139 -10.96 -30.53 -14.25
CA ASP A 139 -11.00 -29.39 -15.17
C ASP A 139 -12.31 -28.60 -14.97
N MET A 140 -12.24 -27.29 -14.80
CA MET A 140 -13.40 -26.44 -14.58
C MET A 140 -14.39 -26.44 -15.75
N ARG A 141 -13.91 -26.67 -16.96
CA ARG A 141 -14.69 -26.73 -18.19
C ARG A 141 -15.16 -28.14 -18.54
N GLY A 142 -14.80 -29.14 -17.69
CA GLY A 142 -15.12 -30.54 -17.93
C GLY A 142 -14.35 -31.16 -19.08
N LEU A 143 -13.20 -30.62 -19.48
CA LEU A 143 -12.33 -31.15 -20.51
C LEU A 143 -11.34 -32.18 -19.94
N GLY A 144 -10.58 -32.84 -20.81
CA GLY A 144 -9.54 -33.79 -20.44
C GLY A 144 -8.71 -34.23 -21.64
N GLY A 145 -7.58 -34.87 -21.38
CA GLY A 145 -6.66 -35.36 -22.37
C GLY A 145 -5.25 -35.59 -21.81
N GLU A 146 -4.37 -36.23 -22.55
CA GLU A 146 -3.02 -36.60 -22.14
C GLU A 146 -2.17 -35.40 -21.70
N ARG A 147 -2.49 -34.19 -22.16
CA ARG A 147 -1.77 -32.97 -21.84
C ARG A 147 -2.33 -32.24 -20.61
N PHE A 148 -3.46 -32.70 -20.02
CA PHE A 148 -4.09 -32.08 -18.85
C PHE A 148 -3.40 -32.52 -17.56
N VAL A 149 -2.10 -32.28 -17.51
CA VAL A 149 -1.25 -32.66 -16.38
C VAL A 149 -1.34 -31.64 -15.26
N TYR A 150 -1.22 -32.11 -14.03
CA TYR A 150 -1.20 -31.27 -12.85
C TYR A 150 -0.19 -31.76 -11.79
N ARG A 151 0.21 -30.83 -10.94
CA ARG A 151 0.89 -31.09 -9.68
C ARG A 151 0.22 -30.26 -8.59
N VAL A 152 -0.14 -30.89 -7.46
CA VAL A 152 -0.65 -30.20 -6.28
C VAL A 152 0.31 -30.42 -5.12
N GLU A 153 0.83 -29.35 -4.55
CA GLU A 153 1.68 -29.41 -3.35
C GLU A 153 0.87 -29.06 -2.13
N ILE A 154 0.89 -29.95 -1.13
CA ILE A 154 0.23 -29.78 0.17
C ILE A 154 1.31 -29.77 1.24
N GLU A 155 1.36 -28.70 2.01
CA GLU A 155 2.31 -28.52 3.12
C GLU A 155 1.66 -27.86 4.33
N PRO A 156 2.12 -28.07 5.56
CA PRO A 156 1.72 -27.24 6.68
C PRO A 156 1.95 -25.77 6.33
N ALA A 157 0.93 -24.94 6.50
CA ALA A 157 1.05 -23.52 6.22
C ALA A 157 2.00 -22.89 7.23
N GLN A 158 3.11 -22.38 6.73
CA GLN A 158 3.99 -21.51 7.50
C GLN A 158 3.49 -20.07 7.36
N ASP A 159 3.87 -19.23 8.32
CA ASP A 159 3.61 -17.81 8.21
C ASP A 159 4.36 -17.26 7.00
N VAL A 160 3.61 -16.83 6.01
CA VAL A 160 4.14 -16.25 4.78
C VAL A 160 3.78 -14.79 4.70
N ILE A 161 4.79 -14.00 4.48
CA ILE A 161 4.64 -12.58 4.21
C ILE A 161 5.00 -12.37 2.74
N HIS A 162 4.03 -11.91 1.97
CA HIS A 162 4.27 -11.49 0.60
C HIS A 162 4.85 -10.08 0.62
N THR A 163 5.93 -9.88 -0.10
CA THR A 163 6.47 -8.55 -0.33
C THR A 163 6.27 -8.15 -1.78
N HIS A 164 5.92 -6.90 -1.96
CA HIS A 164 5.70 -6.33 -3.26
C HIS A 164 6.38 -4.97 -3.39
N THR A 165 7.18 -4.81 -4.42
CA THR A 165 7.80 -3.54 -4.76
C THR A 165 7.02 -2.91 -5.90
N VAL A 166 6.54 -1.70 -5.68
CA VAL A 166 5.86 -0.96 -6.74
C VAL A 166 6.89 -0.49 -7.76
N SER A 167 6.77 -0.96 -8.97
CA SER A 167 7.42 -0.33 -10.09
C SER A 167 6.69 0.96 -10.40
N TRP A 168 7.42 2.04 -10.59
CA TRP A 168 6.80 3.33 -10.78
C TRP A 168 6.47 3.57 -12.25
N ALA A 169 5.20 3.74 -12.57
CA ALA A 169 4.71 4.48 -13.72
C ALA A 169 3.33 4.99 -13.41
N ASN A 170 3.11 6.19 -13.79
CA ASN A 170 1.88 6.88 -13.54
C ASN A 170 1.08 6.91 -14.84
N ASP A 171 0.51 5.76 -15.20
CA ASP A 171 -0.40 5.75 -16.31
C ASP A 171 -1.80 5.27 -15.92
N ARG A 172 -2.76 6.08 -16.28
CA ARG A 172 -4.18 5.89 -16.04
C ARG A 172 -4.78 4.78 -16.92
N PHE A 173 -4.19 4.54 -18.08
CA PHE A 173 -4.75 3.69 -19.14
C PHE A 173 -3.82 2.57 -19.55
N GLU A 174 -2.55 2.75 -19.34
CA GLU A 174 -1.52 1.83 -19.73
C GLU A 174 -0.77 1.33 -18.51
N ILE A 175 -0.26 0.27 -18.69
CA ILE A 175 0.38 -0.62 -17.79
C ILE A 175 1.73 -0.03 -17.39
N ASN A 176 1.98 -0.01 -16.13
CA ASN A 176 3.30 0.22 -15.64
C ASN A 176 4.25 -0.90 -16.09
N ARG A 177 5.00 -0.64 -17.13
CA ARG A 177 5.98 -1.57 -17.70
C ARG A 177 7.39 -1.32 -17.19
N THR A 178 7.57 -0.41 -16.25
CA THR A 178 8.89 -0.08 -15.71
C THR A 178 9.31 -1.13 -14.69
N ALA A 179 10.30 -1.91 -15.04
CA ALA A 179 10.83 -3.00 -14.22
C ALA A 179 12.13 -2.64 -13.50
N GLY A 180 12.54 -1.38 -13.52
CA GLY A 180 13.82 -0.95 -13.00
C GLY A 180 13.83 0.45 -12.41
N PHE A 181 14.93 0.75 -11.75
CA PHE A 181 15.18 2.01 -11.08
C PHE A 181 16.37 2.73 -11.73
N ILE A 182 16.28 4.05 -11.83
CA ILE A 182 17.35 4.87 -12.39
C ILE A 182 17.82 5.84 -11.31
N VAL A 183 19.03 5.66 -10.83
CA VAL A 183 19.62 6.48 -9.77
C VAL A 183 20.70 7.37 -10.37
N PRO A 184 20.49 8.70 -10.48
CA PRO A 184 21.54 9.60 -10.95
C PRO A 184 22.66 9.68 -9.91
N ARG A 185 23.90 9.80 -10.39
CA ARG A 185 25.06 10.04 -9.51
C ARG A 185 24.84 11.26 -8.61
N ASN A 186 25.30 11.18 -7.38
CA ASN A 186 25.13 12.23 -6.37
C ASN A 186 23.67 12.59 -6.13
N ASN A 187 22.79 11.59 -6.21
CA ASN A 187 21.36 11.79 -6.03
C ASN A 187 20.68 10.54 -5.45
N ARG A 188 19.38 10.61 -5.31
CA ARG A 188 18.53 9.62 -4.65
C ARG A 188 17.38 9.19 -5.55
N TRP A 189 16.97 7.94 -5.39
CA TRP A 189 15.75 7.39 -5.96
C TRP A 189 15.00 6.62 -4.88
N THR A 190 13.70 6.87 -4.72
CA THR A 190 12.87 6.17 -3.74
C THR A 190 11.76 5.39 -4.43
N THR A 191 11.50 4.21 -3.92
CA THR A 191 10.32 3.40 -4.20
C THR A 191 9.70 2.94 -2.90
N ASN A 192 8.59 2.21 -2.96
CA ASN A 192 7.95 1.65 -1.76
C ASN A 192 7.93 0.14 -1.84
N VAL A 193 8.22 -0.49 -0.71
CA VAL A 193 8.00 -1.93 -0.52
C VAL A 193 6.81 -2.10 0.40
N TYR A 194 5.85 -2.89 -0.05
CA TYR A 194 4.67 -3.26 0.70
C TYR A 194 4.78 -4.70 1.16
N ILE A 195 4.22 -4.99 2.32
CA ILE A 195 4.08 -6.34 2.82
C ILE A 195 2.60 -6.67 3.01
N ALA A 196 2.26 -7.90 2.69
CA ALA A 196 0.93 -8.46 2.92
C ALA A 196 1.10 -9.82 3.59
N PRO A 197 0.83 -9.92 4.90
CA PRO A 197 0.73 -11.22 5.55
C PRO A 197 -0.32 -12.06 4.84
N GLU A 198 -0.05 -13.34 4.66
CA GLU A 198 -1.03 -14.25 4.13
C GLU A 198 -2.26 -14.29 5.04
N ARG A 199 -3.45 -14.48 4.48
CA ARG A 199 -4.73 -14.37 5.20
C ARG A 199 -4.71 -15.17 6.51
N GLY A 200 -4.92 -14.47 7.62
CA GLY A 200 -4.93 -15.06 8.96
C GLY A 200 -3.55 -15.16 9.64
N ASN A 201 -2.48 -14.74 8.98
CA ASN A 201 -1.14 -14.68 9.55
C ASN A 201 -0.75 -13.22 9.81
N ALA A 202 -0.52 -12.86 11.06
CA ALA A 202 0.16 -11.63 11.42
C ALA A 202 1.64 -11.93 11.60
N TYR A 203 2.53 -11.04 11.16
CA TYR A 203 3.92 -11.14 11.58
C TYR A 203 4.06 -10.53 12.97
N ASP A 204 4.87 -11.17 13.79
CA ASP A 204 4.96 -10.93 15.24
C ASP A 204 6.25 -10.22 15.68
N GLY A 205 7.05 -9.78 14.75
CA GLY A 205 8.30 -9.10 15.07
C GLY A 205 8.76 -8.14 13.98
N PRO A 206 9.78 -7.34 14.27
CA PRO A 206 10.31 -6.39 13.31
C PRO A 206 11.01 -7.11 12.14
N LEU A 207 10.82 -6.57 10.92
CA LEU A 207 11.37 -7.10 9.68
C LEU A 207 12.24 -6.06 8.99
N ARG A 208 13.36 -6.49 8.43
CA ARG A 208 14.32 -5.65 7.71
C ARG A 208 14.39 -6.03 6.24
N LEU A 209 14.51 -5.03 5.39
CA LEU A 209 14.81 -5.19 3.98
C LEU A 209 16.33 -5.22 3.77
N VAL A 210 16.82 -6.21 3.03
CA VAL A 210 18.24 -6.42 2.75
C VAL A 210 18.44 -6.51 1.23
N PRO A 211 19.18 -5.58 0.61
CA PRO A 211 19.49 -5.67 -0.80
C PRO A 211 20.56 -6.73 -1.07
N ARG A 212 20.48 -7.40 -2.22
CA ARG A 212 21.50 -8.30 -2.73
C ARG A 212 21.83 -7.97 -4.17
N GLY A 213 23.10 -7.78 -4.45
CA GLY A 213 23.60 -7.50 -5.80
C GLY A 213 23.54 -6.03 -6.21
N LEU A 214 23.50 -5.10 -5.24
CA LEU A 214 23.70 -3.68 -5.56
C LEU A 214 25.12 -3.43 -6.07
N PRO A 215 25.29 -2.50 -7.02
CA PRO A 215 26.60 -2.17 -7.54
C PRO A 215 27.39 -1.29 -6.58
N ASP A 216 28.71 -1.28 -6.72
CA ASP A 216 29.59 -0.45 -5.91
C ASP A 216 29.20 1.04 -6.00
N GLY A 217 29.24 1.73 -4.86
CA GLY A 217 28.86 3.13 -4.75
C GLY A 217 27.36 3.40 -4.66
N VAL A 218 26.51 2.36 -4.69
CA VAL A 218 25.07 2.48 -4.43
C VAL A 218 24.73 1.87 -3.08
N THR A 219 24.00 2.62 -2.27
CA THR A 219 23.47 2.15 -0.99
C THR A 219 21.95 2.13 -1.01
N MET A 220 21.36 1.23 -0.25
CA MET A 220 19.91 1.17 -0.01
C MET A 220 19.63 1.38 1.47
N THR A 221 18.69 2.27 1.78
CA THR A 221 18.18 2.48 3.13
C THR A 221 16.67 2.27 3.14
N ALA A 222 16.16 1.69 4.23
CA ALA A 222 14.74 1.49 4.47
C ALA A 222 14.47 1.44 5.97
N PRO A 223 13.30 1.90 6.45
CA PRO A 223 12.87 1.66 7.82
C PRO A 223 12.70 0.16 8.09
N ILE A 224 12.80 -0.19 9.36
CA ILE A 224 12.39 -1.51 9.84
C ILE A 224 10.87 -1.55 9.88
N PHE A 225 10.26 -2.57 9.26
CA PHE A 225 8.84 -2.82 9.42
C PHE A 225 8.54 -3.19 10.87
N GLN A 226 7.75 -2.37 11.52
CA GLN A 226 7.18 -2.69 12.82
C GLN A 226 5.87 -3.47 12.64
N PRO A 227 5.46 -4.30 13.61
CA PRO A 227 4.17 -4.97 13.57
C PRO A 227 3.03 -4.00 13.25
N GLY A 228 2.17 -4.36 12.29
CA GLY A 228 1.08 -3.51 11.82
C GLY A 228 1.42 -2.55 10.68
N MET A 229 2.68 -2.33 10.36
CA MET A 229 3.07 -1.61 9.14
C MET A 229 2.85 -2.48 7.92
N ASN A 230 2.38 -1.86 6.84
CA ASN A 230 2.10 -2.54 5.58
C ASN A 230 2.92 -2.02 4.39
N GLY A 231 3.69 -0.95 4.59
CA GLY A 231 4.53 -0.36 3.56
C GLY A 231 5.59 0.54 4.17
N VAL A 232 6.74 0.65 3.50
CA VAL A 232 7.83 1.55 3.85
C VAL A 232 8.49 2.11 2.60
N PRO A 233 9.03 3.34 2.64
CA PRO A 233 9.88 3.87 1.58
C PRO A 233 11.23 3.17 1.59
N VAL A 234 11.75 2.89 0.41
CA VAL A 234 13.08 2.33 0.19
C VAL A 234 13.85 3.28 -0.70
N GLN A 235 14.94 3.82 -0.17
CA GLN A 235 15.74 4.82 -0.87
C GLN A 235 17.08 4.24 -1.32
N PHE A 236 17.40 4.46 -2.59
CA PHE A 236 18.69 4.18 -3.20
C PHE A 236 19.46 5.49 -3.36
N VAL A 237 20.73 5.48 -3.00
CA VAL A 237 21.63 6.62 -3.11
C VAL A 237 22.86 6.21 -3.90
N ALA A 238 23.16 6.93 -4.98
CA ALA A 238 24.41 6.76 -5.71
C ALA A 238 25.40 7.86 -5.27
N ALA A 239 26.56 7.43 -4.78
CA ALA A 239 27.62 8.34 -4.35
C ALA A 239 28.16 9.20 -5.52
N PRO A 240 28.77 10.38 -5.26
CA PRO A 240 29.28 11.28 -6.31
C PRO A 240 30.26 10.62 -7.28
N GLY A 241 31.11 9.71 -6.78
CA GLY A 241 32.13 9.01 -7.57
C GLY A 241 31.65 7.72 -8.25
N THR A 242 30.39 7.35 -8.11
CA THR A 242 29.85 6.11 -8.70
C THR A 242 29.90 6.18 -10.22
N ARG A 243 30.46 5.16 -10.87
CA ARG A 243 30.48 5.08 -12.33
C ARG A 243 29.10 4.71 -12.88
N PRO A 244 28.72 5.20 -14.07
CA PRO A 244 27.54 4.70 -14.77
C PRO A 244 27.65 3.19 -14.98
N GLN A 245 26.65 2.46 -14.54
CA GLN A 245 26.60 1.00 -14.59
C GLN A 245 25.16 0.51 -14.40
N ALA A 246 24.93 -0.76 -14.71
CA ALA A 246 23.62 -1.40 -14.47
C ALA A 246 23.82 -2.76 -13.82
N CYS A 247 22.86 -3.16 -13.01
CA CYS A 247 22.83 -4.48 -12.38
C CYS A 247 21.42 -5.03 -12.29
N LEU A 248 21.33 -6.32 -11.98
CA LEU A 248 20.13 -6.92 -11.42
C LEU A 248 20.35 -7.16 -9.93
N PHE A 249 19.41 -6.76 -9.12
CA PHE A 249 19.46 -6.93 -7.67
C PHE A 249 18.13 -7.44 -7.14
N SER A 250 18.12 -7.97 -5.94
CA SER A 250 16.90 -8.35 -5.22
C SER A 250 16.84 -7.67 -3.85
N ILE A 251 15.65 -7.65 -3.26
CA ILE A 251 15.41 -7.14 -1.91
C ILE A 251 14.79 -8.28 -1.10
N ASP A 252 15.52 -8.77 -0.12
CA ASP A 252 15.04 -9.79 0.79
C ASP A 252 14.40 -9.18 2.03
N LEU A 253 13.33 -9.78 2.50
CA LEU A 253 12.70 -9.48 3.79
C LEU A 253 13.18 -10.49 4.82
N VAL A 254 13.83 -10.02 5.88
CA VAL A 254 14.41 -10.87 6.93
C VAL A 254 13.93 -10.45 8.31
N ARG A 255 13.83 -11.39 9.25
CA ARG A 255 13.60 -11.05 10.66
C ARG A 255 14.82 -10.32 11.23
N THR A 256 14.58 -9.33 12.10
CA THR A 256 15.66 -8.65 12.84
C THR A 256 16.06 -9.41 14.10
N GLU A 257 15.18 -10.25 14.62
CA GLU A 257 15.38 -11.08 15.80
C GLU A 257 15.33 -12.57 15.43
N GLY A 258 16.15 -13.39 16.10
CA GLY A 258 16.28 -14.82 15.82
C GLY A 258 17.32 -15.14 14.74
N GLU A 259 17.29 -16.35 14.18
CA GLU A 259 18.29 -16.87 13.25
C GLU A 259 18.30 -16.27 11.83
N GLY A 260 17.84 -15.04 11.64
CA GLY A 260 17.94 -14.32 10.37
C GLY A 260 17.32 -14.99 9.15
N LYS A 261 16.34 -15.88 9.33
CA LYS A 261 15.67 -16.56 8.22
C LYS A 261 15.06 -15.53 7.27
N ILE A 262 15.36 -15.69 5.99
CA ILE A 262 14.70 -14.95 4.92
C ILE A 262 13.25 -15.40 4.89
N HIS A 263 12.30 -14.46 5.05
CA HIS A 263 10.88 -14.75 4.90
C HIS A 263 10.48 -14.83 3.45
N THR A 264 10.98 -13.88 2.65
CA THR A 264 10.66 -13.79 1.24
C THR A 264 11.57 -12.79 0.52
N THR A 265 11.59 -12.87 -0.80
CA THR A 265 12.20 -11.87 -1.67
C THR A 265 11.10 -10.97 -2.22
N SER A 266 11.35 -9.67 -2.26
CA SER A 266 10.41 -8.71 -2.80
C SER A 266 10.17 -8.97 -4.28
N GLN A 267 8.92 -8.81 -4.69
CA GLN A 267 8.44 -9.15 -6.02
C GLN A 267 7.82 -7.93 -6.70
N ALA A 268 7.81 -7.93 -8.01
CA ALA A 268 6.98 -7.02 -8.79
C ALA A 268 6.29 -7.78 -9.91
N TYR A 269 5.14 -7.28 -10.30
CA TYR A 269 4.38 -7.81 -11.42
C TYR A 269 4.24 -6.72 -12.47
N ILE A 270 4.64 -7.03 -13.69
CA ILE A 270 4.47 -6.15 -14.83
C ILE A 270 3.31 -6.67 -15.65
N PRO A 271 2.14 -6.04 -15.59
CA PRO A 271 0.99 -6.47 -16.35
C PRO A 271 1.17 -6.15 -17.84
N PHE A 272 0.81 -7.10 -18.70
CA PHE A 272 0.78 -6.92 -20.16
C PHE A 272 -0.64 -6.81 -20.70
N ILE A 273 -1.60 -7.48 -20.07
CA ILE A 273 -3.00 -7.40 -20.44
C ILE A 273 -3.81 -7.13 -19.19
N ASN A 274 -4.49 -6.00 -19.17
CA ASN A 274 -5.35 -5.58 -18.08
C ASN A 274 -6.82 -5.75 -18.43
N HIS A 275 -7.59 -6.12 -17.42
CA HIS A 275 -9.04 -6.08 -17.45
C HIS A 275 -9.54 -4.72 -16.91
N SER A 276 -10.67 -4.24 -17.42
CA SER A 276 -11.30 -2.98 -17.00
C SER A 276 -11.62 -2.87 -15.51
N GLY A 277 -11.67 -3.98 -14.78
CA GLY A 277 -11.82 -4.04 -13.32
C GLY A 277 -10.51 -3.95 -12.53
N GLY A 278 -9.38 -3.65 -13.18
CA GLY A 278 -8.08 -3.51 -12.52
C GLY A 278 -7.40 -4.86 -12.21
N ARG A 279 -7.79 -5.93 -12.89
CA ARG A 279 -7.11 -7.22 -12.81
C ARG A 279 -6.14 -7.36 -13.97
N SER A 280 -5.03 -8.05 -13.75
CA SER A 280 -4.06 -8.36 -14.80
C SER A 280 -4.15 -9.82 -15.19
N TRP A 281 -4.55 -10.09 -16.42
CA TRP A 281 -4.64 -11.47 -16.95
C TRP A 281 -3.30 -12.05 -17.36
N HIS A 282 -2.42 -11.20 -17.90
CA HIS A 282 -1.07 -11.59 -18.25
C HIS A 282 -0.06 -10.62 -17.67
N HIS A 283 0.92 -11.15 -16.98
CA HIS A 283 1.95 -10.37 -16.31
C HIS A 283 3.29 -11.10 -16.33
N ALA A 284 4.37 -10.35 -16.27
CA ALA A 284 5.69 -10.87 -15.89
C ALA A 284 5.87 -10.75 -14.39
N HIS A 285 6.34 -11.82 -13.77
CA HIS A 285 6.69 -11.87 -12.37
C HIS A 285 8.19 -11.68 -12.21
N LEU A 286 8.58 -10.66 -11.49
CA LEU A 286 9.96 -10.30 -11.24
C LEU A 286 10.32 -10.51 -9.77
N MET A 287 11.42 -11.21 -9.54
CA MET A 287 12.07 -11.37 -8.24
C MET A 287 13.42 -10.63 -8.18
N GLN A 288 13.85 -10.09 -9.30
CA GLN A 288 15.02 -9.23 -9.43
C GLN A 288 14.61 -7.96 -10.17
N PHE A 289 15.23 -6.85 -9.77
CA PHE A 289 14.98 -5.53 -10.32
C PHE A 289 16.22 -5.04 -11.05
N ALA A 290 16.02 -4.38 -12.17
CA ALA A 290 17.10 -3.67 -12.82
C ALA A 290 17.36 -2.34 -12.10
N LEU A 291 18.63 -2.01 -11.85
CA LEU A 291 19.05 -0.71 -11.36
C LEU A 291 20.14 -0.18 -12.29
N GLY A 292 19.93 1.03 -12.78
CA GLY A 292 20.92 1.77 -13.58
C GLY A 292 21.42 3.00 -12.83
N VAL A 293 22.73 3.15 -12.71
CA VAL A 293 23.35 4.40 -12.31
C VAL A 293 23.66 5.20 -13.57
N ILE A 294 23.13 6.41 -13.64
CA ILE A 294 23.32 7.33 -14.75
C ILE A 294 24.14 8.56 -14.34
N ASP A 295 24.46 9.42 -15.28
CA ASP A 295 25.09 10.71 -14.99
C ASP A 295 24.23 11.56 -14.05
N SER A 296 24.86 12.60 -13.48
CA SER A 296 24.21 13.49 -12.53
C SER A 296 22.94 14.09 -13.11
N SER A 297 21.89 14.17 -12.31
CA SER A 297 20.67 14.87 -12.71
C SER A 297 20.87 16.38 -12.74
N PRO A 298 20.04 17.12 -13.48
CA PRO A 298 20.15 18.58 -13.56
C PRO A 298 19.67 19.30 -12.28
N PHE A 299 19.19 18.59 -11.28
CA PHE A 299 18.79 19.16 -10.00
C PHE A 299 18.84 18.12 -8.88
N THR A 300 18.88 18.60 -7.64
CA THR A 300 18.67 17.84 -6.42
C THR A 300 17.47 18.42 -5.67
N VAL A 301 16.84 17.63 -4.82
CA VAL A 301 15.71 18.02 -3.98
C VAL A 301 15.97 17.67 -2.53
N GLU A 302 15.64 18.59 -1.63
CA GLU A 302 15.74 18.40 -0.18
C GLU A 302 14.39 18.70 0.48
N LEU A 303 14.02 17.88 1.42
CA LEU A 303 12.83 18.02 2.25
C LEU A 303 13.27 18.42 3.66
N GLU A 304 12.74 19.55 4.13
CA GLU A 304 13.06 20.05 5.47
C GLU A 304 12.42 19.15 6.54
N GLN A 305 13.21 18.78 7.56
CA GLN A 305 12.72 18.02 8.70
C GLN A 305 11.73 18.88 9.49
N PRO A 306 10.45 18.48 9.64
CA PRO A 306 9.51 19.22 10.45
C PRO A 306 9.92 19.16 11.93
N SER A 307 9.84 20.29 12.63
CA SER A 307 10.14 20.38 14.07
C SER A 307 8.94 20.05 14.97
N ILE A 308 7.76 19.91 14.38
CA ILE A 308 6.49 19.61 15.06
C ILE A 308 5.79 18.40 14.41
N PRO A 309 5.02 17.64 15.20
CA PRO A 309 4.21 16.56 14.64
C PRO A 309 3.02 17.12 13.85
N ILE A 310 2.53 16.34 12.87
CA ILE A 310 1.19 16.54 12.36
C ILE A 310 0.19 15.95 13.34
N SER A 311 -0.73 16.76 13.81
CA SER A 311 -1.79 16.33 14.74
C SER A 311 -2.90 15.60 13.98
N GLN A 312 -3.49 14.56 14.57
CA GLN A 312 -4.76 14.01 14.07
C GLN A 312 -5.79 15.14 13.89
N SER A 313 -6.56 15.10 12.82
CA SER A 313 -7.45 16.19 12.37
C SER A 313 -6.73 17.51 12.06
N GLY A 314 -5.42 17.48 11.85
CA GLY A 314 -4.59 18.65 11.61
C GLY A 314 -3.99 18.71 10.23
N GLU A 315 -3.29 19.80 9.99
CA GLU A 315 -2.53 20.07 8.78
C GLU A 315 -1.10 20.46 9.15
N LEU A 316 -0.17 20.08 8.28
CA LEU A 316 1.25 20.44 8.39
C LEU A 316 1.76 20.83 7.00
N LYS A 317 2.55 21.87 6.92
CA LYS A 317 3.24 22.27 5.70
C LYS A 317 4.68 21.80 5.76
N LEU A 318 5.08 21.07 4.73
CA LEU A 318 6.46 20.65 4.53
C LEU A 318 7.13 21.57 3.52
N LYS A 319 8.30 22.08 3.87
CA LYS A 319 9.11 22.88 2.97
C LYS A 319 10.00 21.99 2.13
N VAL A 320 9.89 22.14 0.81
CA VAL A 320 10.69 21.41 -0.19
C VAL A 320 11.52 22.40 -0.96
N SER A 321 12.81 22.17 -1.03
CA SER A 321 13.74 23.00 -1.80
C SER A 321 14.41 22.21 -2.92
N VAL A 322 14.72 22.86 -4.02
CA VAL A 322 15.46 22.32 -5.15
C VAL A 322 16.70 23.13 -5.44
N ARG A 323 17.79 22.44 -5.74
CA ARG A 323 19.02 23.06 -6.24
C ARG A 323 19.22 22.66 -7.69
N ARG A 324 19.04 23.61 -8.60
CA ARG A 324 19.28 23.42 -10.04
C ARG A 324 20.77 23.47 -10.36
N GLN A 325 21.19 22.68 -11.34
CA GLN A 325 22.56 22.55 -11.77
C GLN A 325 22.65 22.72 -13.28
N ASN A 326 23.83 23.04 -13.78
CA ASN A 326 24.14 23.10 -15.23
C ASN A 326 23.18 23.98 -16.06
N GLY A 327 22.66 25.07 -15.46
CA GLY A 327 21.76 25.99 -16.16
C GLY A 327 20.34 25.45 -16.38
N PHE A 328 19.94 24.38 -15.71
CA PHE A 328 18.59 23.85 -15.84
C PHE A 328 17.53 24.85 -15.35
N GLN A 329 16.57 25.18 -16.23
CA GLN A 329 15.49 26.14 -15.99
C GLN A 329 14.09 25.51 -16.10
N GLY A 330 14.00 24.19 -16.09
CA GLY A 330 12.72 23.50 -16.17
C GLY A 330 11.89 23.60 -14.89
N ALA A 331 10.57 23.58 -15.03
CA ALA A 331 9.66 23.40 -13.90
C ALA A 331 9.74 21.97 -13.35
N ILE A 332 9.50 21.81 -12.04
CA ILE A 332 9.67 20.56 -11.33
C ILE A 332 8.41 20.29 -10.50
N ASP A 333 7.78 19.15 -10.74
CA ASP A 333 6.65 18.67 -9.96
C ASP A 333 7.13 17.91 -8.73
N ILE A 334 6.57 18.24 -7.58
CA ILE A 334 6.88 17.66 -6.28
C ILE A 334 5.65 16.92 -5.76
N GLN A 335 5.83 15.67 -5.37
CA GLN A 335 4.78 14.88 -4.72
C GLN A 335 5.37 13.75 -3.88
N PRO A 336 4.73 13.33 -2.78
CA PRO A 336 5.11 12.12 -2.06
C PRO A 336 4.83 10.87 -2.88
N ASP A 337 5.66 9.85 -2.73
CA ASP A 337 5.35 8.50 -3.25
C ASP A 337 4.38 7.74 -2.36
N TRP A 338 4.39 8.07 -1.08
CA TRP A 338 3.68 7.33 -0.06
C TRP A 338 3.28 8.26 1.10
N TYR A 339 2.20 7.91 1.76
CA TYR A 339 1.73 8.59 2.96
C TYR A 339 1.57 7.61 4.10
N PRO A 340 1.86 8.00 5.35
CA PRO A 340 1.45 7.25 6.53
C PRO A 340 -0.06 7.00 6.54
N ASN A 341 -0.48 5.91 7.17
CA ASN A 341 -1.90 5.56 7.21
C ASN A 341 -2.75 6.67 7.86
N GLY A 342 -3.72 7.15 7.10
CA GLY A 342 -4.59 8.26 7.50
C GLY A 342 -4.01 9.67 7.30
N VAL A 343 -2.80 9.78 6.75
CA VAL A 343 -2.23 11.05 6.26
C VAL A 343 -2.45 11.12 4.75
N SER A 344 -2.70 12.30 4.26
CA SER A 344 -2.88 12.59 2.84
C SER A 344 -2.35 13.98 2.49
N GLY A 345 -2.14 14.24 1.22
CA GLY A 345 -1.77 15.57 0.72
C GLY A 345 -2.59 15.94 -0.51
N GLY A 346 -2.36 17.12 -1.01
CA GLY A 346 -2.88 17.57 -2.31
C GLY A 346 -2.26 16.78 -3.48
N GLY A 347 -2.59 17.18 -4.70
CA GLY A 347 -1.89 16.74 -5.90
C GLY A 347 -0.44 17.24 -5.94
N ALA A 348 0.27 16.91 -7.03
CA ALA A 348 1.61 17.44 -7.24
C ALA A 348 1.62 18.98 -7.18
N VAL A 349 2.66 19.53 -6.57
CA VAL A 349 2.90 20.99 -6.51
C VAL A 349 4.11 21.30 -7.36
N THR A 350 3.97 22.25 -8.28
CA THR A 350 5.02 22.61 -9.22
C THR A 350 5.90 23.73 -8.67
N ILE A 351 7.22 23.53 -8.71
CA ILE A 351 8.23 24.59 -8.51
C ILE A 351 8.57 25.18 -9.89
N PRO A 352 8.14 26.41 -10.18
CA PRO A 352 8.42 27.01 -11.47
C PRO A 352 9.91 27.38 -11.62
N PRO A 353 10.38 27.72 -12.83
CA PRO A 353 11.80 27.98 -13.12
C PRO A 353 12.47 29.02 -12.21
N GLU A 354 11.75 30.07 -11.87
CA GLU A 354 12.24 31.21 -11.08
C GLU A 354 12.24 30.97 -9.56
N LYS A 355 11.66 29.84 -9.10
CA LYS A 355 11.61 29.48 -7.67
C LYS A 355 12.53 28.31 -7.37
N SER A 356 13.01 28.28 -6.14
CA SER A 356 13.83 27.19 -5.60
C SER A 356 13.16 26.40 -4.46
N GLU A 357 11.96 26.82 -4.04
CA GLU A 357 11.26 26.17 -2.93
C GLU A 357 9.75 26.24 -3.09
N VAL A 358 9.06 25.33 -2.40
CA VAL A 358 7.61 25.26 -2.31
C VAL A 358 7.17 24.66 -0.98
N GLU A 359 5.99 25.02 -0.50
CA GLU A 359 5.34 24.34 0.61
C GLU A 359 4.38 23.27 0.08
N PHE A 360 4.50 22.07 0.63
CA PHE A 360 3.59 20.96 0.38
C PHE A 360 2.71 20.72 1.62
N SER A 361 1.39 20.79 1.45
CA SER A 361 0.45 20.63 2.57
C SER A 361 0.06 19.17 2.78
N LEU A 362 0.21 18.71 4.02
CA LEU A 362 -0.29 17.43 4.50
C LEU A 362 -1.51 17.63 5.39
N SER A 363 -2.42 16.68 5.36
CA SER A 363 -3.59 16.60 6.24
C SER A 363 -3.64 15.23 6.91
N ALA A 364 -3.86 15.20 8.21
CA ALA A 364 -4.07 13.96 8.95
C ALA A 364 -5.55 13.79 9.30
N SER A 365 -6.11 12.64 8.98
CA SER A 365 -7.48 12.29 9.37
C SER A 365 -7.61 12.10 10.88
N PRO A 366 -8.83 12.12 11.46
CA PRO A 366 -9.04 11.76 12.87
C PRO A 366 -8.59 10.34 13.24
N ARG A 367 -8.42 9.48 12.23
CA ARG A 367 -8.00 8.08 12.38
C ARG A 367 -6.57 7.85 11.89
N ALA A 368 -5.79 8.91 11.66
CA ALA A 368 -4.38 8.75 11.29
C ALA A 368 -3.65 7.96 12.40
N THR A 369 -2.84 7.01 11.99
CA THR A 369 -2.14 6.15 12.95
C THR A 369 -1.02 6.93 13.62
N PRO A 370 -1.07 7.15 14.95
CA PRO A 370 0.01 7.82 15.68
C PRO A 370 1.33 7.05 15.58
N GLY A 371 2.44 7.77 15.62
CA GLY A 371 3.78 7.20 15.55
C GLY A 371 4.72 8.06 14.70
N THR A 372 5.96 7.60 14.58
CA THR A 372 6.98 8.22 13.73
C THR A 372 7.12 7.42 12.44
N TRP A 373 6.99 8.12 11.32
CA TRP A 373 6.98 7.54 9.98
C TRP A 373 8.08 8.16 9.14
N GLN A 374 8.71 7.37 8.30
CA GLN A 374 9.66 7.91 7.33
C GLN A 374 8.94 8.29 6.03
N MET A 375 9.30 9.44 5.48
CA MET A 375 8.68 10.00 4.29
C MET A 375 9.71 10.65 3.37
N THR A 376 9.45 10.61 2.07
CA THR A 376 10.23 11.27 1.01
C THR A 376 9.30 11.96 0.03
N MET A 377 9.86 12.90 -0.75
CA MET A 377 9.20 13.53 -1.88
C MET A 377 9.91 13.16 -3.18
N ASN A 378 9.16 12.90 -4.23
CA ASN A 378 9.69 12.84 -5.58
C ASN A 378 9.65 14.19 -6.24
N ALA A 379 10.66 14.44 -7.01
CA ALA A 379 10.79 15.61 -7.88
C ALA A 379 10.96 15.15 -9.32
N THR A 380 10.06 15.57 -10.20
CA THR A 380 10.03 15.15 -11.60
C THR A 380 9.95 16.37 -12.50
N THR A 381 10.75 16.40 -13.57
CA THR A 381 10.62 17.47 -14.59
C THR A 381 9.25 17.42 -15.25
N THR A 382 8.66 18.58 -15.53
CA THR A 382 7.38 18.68 -16.25
C THR A 382 7.53 18.52 -17.75
N GLY A 383 8.74 18.75 -18.29
CA GLY A 383 9.06 18.55 -19.70
C GLY A 383 9.23 17.07 -20.07
N GLY A 384 9.27 16.81 -21.36
CA GLY A 384 9.40 15.46 -21.93
C GLY A 384 8.05 14.77 -22.11
N ASP A 385 8.08 13.58 -22.68
CA ASP A 385 6.89 12.76 -22.89
C ASP A 385 6.46 12.08 -21.59
N ALA A 386 5.26 12.40 -21.14
CA ALA A 386 4.68 11.82 -19.92
C ALA A 386 4.42 10.31 -20.03
N TYR A 387 4.16 9.84 -21.24
CA TYR A 387 3.78 8.47 -21.54
C TYR A 387 5.00 7.53 -21.58
N SER A 388 5.97 7.86 -22.41
CA SER A 388 7.19 7.04 -22.54
C SER A 388 8.25 7.35 -21.48
N GLY A 389 8.12 8.46 -20.75
CA GLY A 389 9.14 8.97 -19.83
C GLY A 389 10.35 9.59 -20.50
N VAL A 390 10.38 9.65 -21.83
CA VAL A 390 11.51 10.22 -22.59
C VAL A 390 11.67 11.71 -22.27
N GLY A 391 12.88 12.11 -21.91
CA GLY A 391 13.21 13.48 -21.52
C GLY A 391 12.76 13.89 -20.12
N ARG A 392 12.18 12.97 -19.32
CA ARG A 392 11.85 13.22 -17.93
C ARG A 392 12.97 12.78 -17.00
N VAL A 393 13.27 13.62 -16.03
CA VAL A 393 14.17 13.30 -14.93
C VAL A 393 13.37 13.24 -13.65
N ARG A 394 13.55 12.17 -12.89
CA ARG A 394 12.98 12.00 -11.56
C ARG A 394 14.09 11.71 -10.56
N VAL A 395 14.03 12.37 -9.41
CA VAL A 395 14.87 12.14 -8.24
C VAL A 395 14.03 12.20 -6.98
N SER A 396 14.59 11.77 -5.85
CA SER A 396 13.89 11.82 -4.56
C SER A 396 14.64 12.70 -3.56
N SER A 397 13.92 13.28 -2.62
CA SER A 397 14.47 14.02 -1.49
C SER A 397 15.23 13.10 -0.52
N ASN A 398 15.88 13.67 0.48
CA ASN A 398 16.24 12.95 1.70
C ASN A 398 15.00 12.37 2.37
N VAL A 399 15.22 11.38 3.22
CA VAL A 399 14.20 10.85 4.14
C VAL A 399 14.06 11.80 5.32
N ILE A 400 12.82 12.10 5.70
CA ILE A 400 12.48 12.79 6.96
C ILE A 400 11.70 11.86 7.87
N GLU A 401 11.66 12.21 9.16
CA GLU A 401 10.76 11.62 10.15
C GLU A 401 9.53 12.49 10.31
N LEU A 402 8.36 11.95 9.97
CA LEU A 402 7.06 12.58 10.16
C LEU A 402 6.39 11.97 11.39
N ALA A 403 6.34 12.72 12.49
CA ALA A 403 5.58 12.32 13.66
C ALA A 403 4.09 12.62 13.46
N VAL A 404 3.23 11.63 13.70
CA VAL A 404 1.77 11.78 13.76
C VAL A 404 1.36 11.72 15.24
N GLY A 405 0.81 12.81 15.75
CA GLY A 405 0.41 12.94 17.15
C GLY A 405 -1.11 12.97 17.36
N SER A 406 -1.53 12.80 18.62
CA SER A 406 -2.93 13.01 19.00
C SER A 406 -3.32 14.48 18.82
N PRO A 407 -4.62 14.82 18.71
CA PRO A 407 -5.06 16.21 18.70
C PRO A 407 -4.76 16.89 20.04
N TYR A 408 -4.60 18.22 20.05
CA TYR A 408 -4.35 19.00 21.28
C TYR A 408 -5.60 19.05 22.15
N VAL A 409 -6.76 19.23 21.51
CA VAL A 409 -8.04 19.32 22.23
C VAL A 409 -9.14 18.60 21.46
N ALA A 410 -10.15 18.12 22.17
CA ALA A 410 -11.43 17.74 21.61
C ALA A 410 -12.47 18.79 22.03
N LEU A 411 -13.27 19.27 21.09
CA LEU A 411 -14.38 20.18 21.33
C LEU A 411 -15.71 19.49 21.11
N LYS A 412 -16.59 19.58 22.11
CA LYS A 412 -17.97 19.09 22.00
C LYS A 412 -18.92 20.28 21.87
N PHE A 413 -19.50 20.46 20.70
CA PHE A 413 -20.50 21.50 20.45
C PHE A 413 -21.81 21.15 21.13
N LYS A 414 -22.41 22.12 21.84
CA LYS A 414 -23.80 22.03 22.25
C LYS A 414 -24.70 22.35 21.06
N PRO A 415 -25.78 21.57 20.80
CA PRO A 415 -26.73 21.91 19.77
C PRO A 415 -27.26 23.35 19.94
N SER A 416 -27.21 24.14 18.88
CA SER A 416 -27.52 25.55 18.92
C SER A 416 -28.46 25.96 17.81
N ALA A 417 -29.27 26.98 18.06
CA ALA A 417 -30.15 27.57 17.09
C ALA A 417 -30.02 29.10 17.09
N VAL A 418 -30.24 29.70 15.91
CA VAL A 418 -30.30 31.16 15.73
C VAL A 418 -31.48 31.52 14.87
N ARG A 419 -32.18 32.57 15.21
CA ARG A 419 -33.25 33.14 14.35
C ARG A 419 -32.68 34.22 13.44
N ARG A 420 -33.27 34.36 12.26
CA ARG A 420 -32.92 35.46 11.36
C ARG A 420 -32.98 36.80 12.08
N GLY A 421 -31.99 37.66 11.82
CA GLY A 421 -31.86 38.97 12.45
C GLY A 421 -31.28 38.97 13.86
N GLN A 422 -31.08 37.79 14.47
CA GLN A 422 -30.64 37.67 15.87
C GLN A 422 -29.21 37.20 16.02
N VAL A 423 -28.68 37.33 17.25
CA VAL A 423 -27.39 36.81 17.70
C VAL A 423 -27.64 35.64 18.62
N THR A 424 -26.81 34.63 18.54
CA THR A 424 -26.81 33.46 19.43
C THR A 424 -25.40 33.13 19.91
N GLU A 425 -25.30 32.38 20.97
CA GLU A 425 -24.02 31.85 21.48
C GLU A 425 -23.90 30.37 21.19
N ILE A 426 -22.74 29.97 20.69
CA ILE A 426 -22.36 28.58 20.46
C ILE A 426 -21.42 28.17 21.59
N HIS A 427 -21.89 27.29 22.44
CA HIS A 427 -21.10 26.78 23.57
C HIS A 427 -20.39 25.49 23.20
N CYS A 428 -19.08 25.44 23.40
CA CYS A 428 -18.27 24.26 23.22
C CYS A 428 -17.61 23.85 24.52
N GLU A 429 -17.76 22.60 24.93
CA GLU A 429 -16.99 22.00 26.00
C GLU A 429 -15.62 21.60 25.47
N VAL A 430 -14.57 21.90 26.25
CA VAL A 430 -13.17 21.64 25.88
C VAL A 430 -12.63 20.48 26.71
N LYS A 431 -12.06 19.47 26.04
CA LYS A 431 -11.26 18.44 26.66
C LYS A 431 -9.83 18.55 26.15
N HIS A 432 -8.89 18.90 27.04
CA HIS A 432 -7.47 18.91 26.74
C HIS A 432 -6.96 17.47 26.60
N LEU A 433 -6.25 17.17 25.51
CA LEU A 433 -5.67 15.86 25.21
C LEU A 433 -4.14 15.92 25.25
N GLN A 434 -3.57 17.08 24.90
CA GLN A 434 -2.15 17.39 25.01
C GLN A 434 -1.98 18.80 25.59
N PRO A 435 -0.90 19.05 26.35
CA PRO A 435 -0.60 20.39 26.86
C PRO A 435 -0.16 21.30 25.71
N PHE A 436 -0.50 22.57 25.80
CA PHE A 436 0.04 23.67 25.01
C PHE A 436 0.26 24.90 25.88
N LYS A 437 1.19 25.78 25.49
CA LYS A 437 1.62 26.88 26.35
C LYS A 437 0.96 28.21 26.04
N GLN A 438 0.71 28.49 24.78
CA GLN A 438 0.15 29.75 24.31
C GLN A 438 -1.31 29.58 23.90
N PRO A 439 -2.19 30.59 24.16
CA PRO A 439 -3.56 30.50 23.72
C PRO A 439 -3.67 30.21 22.19
N ALA A 440 -4.46 29.22 21.85
CA ALA A 440 -4.74 28.87 20.44
C ALA A 440 -5.78 29.84 19.87
N ARG A 441 -5.57 30.30 18.63
CA ARG A 441 -6.61 31.02 17.90
C ARG A 441 -7.70 30.06 17.46
N ALA A 442 -8.95 30.43 17.71
CA ALA A 442 -10.12 29.62 17.37
C ALA A 442 -11.01 30.35 16.36
N ARG A 443 -11.44 29.65 15.35
CA ARG A 443 -12.34 30.14 14.31
C ARG A 443 -13.39 29.10 13.97
N LEU A 444 -14.66 29.49 13.85
CA LEU A 444 -15.67 28.59 13.30
C LEU A 444 -15.63 28.60 11.77
N VAL A 445 -15.64 27.41 11.19
CA VAL A 445 -15.70 27.18 9.74
C VAL A 445 -16.91 26.30 9.41
N GLY A 446 -17.37 26.32 8.15
CA GLY A 446 -18.57 25.57 7.74
C GLY A 446 -19.87 26.14 8.30
N ILE A 447 -19.88 27.43 8.64
CA ILE A 447 -21.12 28.15 9.00
C ILE A 447 -21.95 28.45 7.73
N PRO A 448 -23.29 28.44 7.82
CA PRO A 448 -24.14 28.63 6.65
C PRO A 448 -24.06 30.05 6.09
N LYS A 449 -24.40 30.21 4.81
CA LYS A 449 -24.49 31.52 4.15
C LYS A 449 -25.48 32.44 4.88
N GLY A 450 -25.07 33.67 5.13
CA GLY A 450 -25.86 34.66 5.86
C GLY A 450 -25.70 34.58 7.39
N VAL A 451 -24.83 33.68 7.90
CA VAL A 451 -24.41 33.64 9.30
C VAL A 451 -22.96 34.06 9.38
N SER A 452 -22.62 34.88 10.33
CA SER A 452 -21.23 35.38 10.58
C SER A 452 -20.88 35.36 12.04
N LEU A 453 -19.58 35.27 12.34
CA LEU A 453 -19.04 35.47 13.68
C LEU A 453 -19.19 36.94 14.11
N VAL A 454 -19.47 37.16 15.39
CA VAL A 454 -19.49 38.48 16.03
C VAL A 454 -18.20 38.61 16.81
N GLY A 455 -17.32 39.56 16.41
CA GLY A 455 -15.99 39.76 16.98
C GLY A 455 -14.89 39.13 16.15
N ASP A 456 -13.67 39.65 16.31
CA ASP A 456 -12.55 39.33 15.39
C ASP A 456 -11.64 38.23 15.89
N GLN A 457 -11.60 37.92 17.17
CA GLN A 457 -10.69 36.93 17.73
C GLN A 457 -11.34 36.14 18.86
N TYR A 458 -11.25 34.82 18.72
CA TYR A 458 -11.54 33.88 19.79
C TYR A 458 -10.26 33.15 20.14
N LEU A 459 -9.94 33.13 21.43
CA LEU A 459 -8.75 32.45 21.96
C LEU A 459 -9.18 31.30 22.88
N LEU A 460 -8.47 30.20 22.81
CA LEU A 460 -8.60 29.08 23.72
C LEU A 460 -7.33 28.99 24.56
N GLY A 461 -7.45 29.23 25.82
CA GLY A 461 -6.35 29.13 26.79
C GLY A 461 -6.01 27.67 27.13
N PRO A 462 -4.80 27.44 27.69
CA PRO A 462 -4.33 26.09 28.04
C PRO A 462 -5.16 25.41 29.15
N ASP A 463 -5.92 26.17 29.94
CA ASP A 463 -6.72 25.67 31.06
C ASP A 463 -8.23 25.83 30.84
N ASP A 464 -8.64 26.39 29.70
CA ASP A 464 -10.03 26.65 29.39
C ASP A 464 -10.83 25.35 29.25
N LYS A 465 -11.92 25.24 30.02
CA LYS A 465 -12.85 24.09 29.95
C LYS A 465 -14.00 24.33 28.98
N LYS A 466 -14.15 25.53 28.45
CA LYS A 466 -15.19 25.94 27.52
C LYS A 466 -14.71 27.07 26.63
N ILE A 467 -15.25 27.12 25.42
CA ILE A 467 -15.14 28.28 24.53
C ILE A 467 -16.53 28.63 24.03
N VAL A 468 -16.83 29.92 23.90
CA VAL A 468 -18.13 30.41 23.46
C VAL A 468 -17.94 31.32 22.26
N PHE A 469 -18.60 31.01 21.16
CA PHE A 469 -18.61 31.83 19.96
C PHE A 469 -19.95 32.58 19.85
N LYS A 470 -19.93 33.83 19.42
CA LYS A 470 -21.14 34.57 19.09
C LYS A 470 -21.36 34.58 17.59
N LEU A 471 -22.55 34.18 17.16
CA LEU A 471 -22.97 34.18 15.75
C LEU A 471 -24.14 35.13 15.53
N ARG A 472 -24.11 35.83 14.41
CA ARG A 472 -25.23 36.67 13.93
C ARG A 472 -25.79 36.06 12.65
N ALA A 473 -27.10 35.83 12.61
CA ALA A 473 -27.80 35.50 11.40
C ALA A 473 -28.39 36.75 10.78
N SER A 474 -28.11 36.98 9.50
CA SER A 474 -28.77 38.06 8.74
C SER A 474 -30.27 37.77 8.52
N GLY A 475 -31.04 38.78 8.12
CA GLY A 475 -32.44 38.59 7.73
C GLY A 475 -32.64 37.63 6.55
N GLU A 476 -31.59 37.40 5.74
CA GLU A 476 -31.58 36.52 4.57
C GLU A 476 -30.84 35.21 4.79
N ALA A 477 -30.39 34.91 6.03
CA ALA A 477 -29.69 33.68 6.32
C ALA A 477 -30.52 32.46 5.87
N LEU A 478 -29.87 31.48 5.23
CA LEU A 478 -30.57 30.29 4.75
C LEU A 478 -31.12 29.48 5.93
N LEU A 479 -32.42 29.18 5.90
CA LEU A 479 -33.09 28.38 6.92
C LEU A 479 -32.67 26.91 6.81
N GLY A 480 -32.60 26.21 7.93
CA GLY A 480 -32.32 24.80 7.94
C GLY A 480 -31.36 24.34 9.07
N ARG A 481 -31.03 23.06 9.04
CA ARG A 481 -30.09 22.40 9.97
C ARG A 481 -28.78 22.15 9.25
N TYR A 482 -27.70 22.70 9.79
CA TYR A 482 -26.35 22.63 9.25
C TYR A 482 -25.45 21.84 10.20
N ALA A 483 -24.92 20.70 9.74
CA ALA A 483 -24.13 19.77 10.53
C ALA A 483 -22.65 19.74 10.12
N GLN A 484 -22.16 20.79 9.45
CA GLN A 484 -20.77 20.86 8.95
C GLN A 484 -19.94 21.94 9.69
N MET A 485 -20.51 22.58 10.69
CA MET A 485 -19.81 23.57 11.48
C MET A 485 -18.68 22.90 12.29
N ARG A 486 -17.48 23.46 12.22
CA ARG A 486 -16.30 22.99 12.97
C ARG A 486 -15.57 24.16 13.58
N CYS A 487 -14.79 23.90 14.60
CA CYS A 487 -13.79 24.85 15.06
C CYS A 487 -12.42 24.51 14.46
N GLU A 488 -11.81 25.48 13.84
CA GLU A 488 -10.42 25.48 13.43
C GLU A 488 -9.61 26.13 14.54
N LEU A 489 -8.66 25.40 15.08
CA LEU A 489 -7.73 25.86 16.10
C LEU A 489 -6.34 25.99 15.51
N THR A 490 -5.66 27.08 15.80
CA THR A 490 -4.27 27.29 15.40
C THR A 490 -3.43 27.48 16.65
N PHE A 491 -2.60 26.50 16.94
CA PHE A 491 -1.61 26.50 18.01
C PHE A 491 -0.29 27.05 17.50
N GLN A 492 0.52 27.62 18.40
CA GLN A 492 1.90 28.02 18.11
C GLN A 492 2.85 27.15 18.93
N GLU A 493 3.73 26.42 18.28
CA GLU A 493 4.73 25.58 18.94
C GLU A 493 6.05 25.63 18.17
N ALA A 494 7.16 25.81 18.87
CA ALA A 494 8.50 25.89 18.28
C ALA A 494 8.60 26.87 17.09
N GLY A 495 7.85 27.98 17.12
CA GLY A 495 7.85 28.97 16.02
C GLY A 495 7.01 28.58 14.80
N GLN A 496 6.32 27.45 14.84
CA GLN A 496 5.47 26.96 13.78
C GLN A 496 3.99 26.94 14.17
N SER A 497 3.11 27.06 13.18
CA SER A 497 1.66 27.03 13.39
C SER A 497 1.13 25.62 13.14
N ILE A 498 0.47 25.05 14.13
CA ILE A 498 -0.23 23.76 14.04
C ILE A 498 -1.73 24.03 13.88
N ARG A 499 -2.30 23.60 12.79
CA ARG A 499 -3.74 23.74 12.54
C ARG A 499 -4.44 22.42 12.88
N GLN A 500 -5.50 22.51 13.68
CA GLN A 500 -6.36 21.39 14.05
C GLN A 500 -7.81 21.74 13.75
N LEU A 501 -8.54 20.82 13.10
CA LEU A 501 -9.99 20.87 12.94
C LEU A 501 -10.65 19.96 13.98
N THR A 502 -11.75 20.43 14.54
CA THR A 502 -12.53 19.65 15.52
C THR A 502 -13.61 18.80 14.85
N GLU A 503 -14.31 18.02 15.63
CA GLU A 503 -15.52 17.34 15.19
C GLU A 503 -16.63 18.33 14.78
N ASN A 504 -17.64 17.82 14.06
CA ASN A 504 -18.74 18.64 13.57
C ASN A 504 -19.69 19.06 14.67
N GLY A 505 -20.08 20.34 14.64
CA GLY A 505 -21.19 20.90 15.40
C GLY A 505 -22.44 21.05 14.54
N VAL A 506 -23.58 21.25 15.20
CA VAL A 506 -24.88 21.47 14.54
C VAL A 506 -25.39 22.86 14.88
N LEU A 507 -25.72 23.62 13.84
CA LEU A 507 -26.43 24.91 13.95
C LEU A 507 -27.75 24.82 13.18
N ARG A 508 -28.85 25.23 13.82
CA ARG A 508 -30.15 25.41 13.18
C ARG A 508 -30.42 26.91 12.97
N VAL A 509 -30.84 27.27 11.77
CA VAL A 509 -31.30 28.64 11.45
C VAL A 509 -32.81 28.63 11.32
N ASP A 510 -33.48 29.39 12.18
CA ASP A 510 -34.93 29.48 12.26
C ASP A 510 -35.45 30.77 11.60
N PRO A 511 -36.72 30.83 11.20
CA PRO A 511 -37.34 32.07 10.72
C PRO A 511 -37.27 33.20 11.76
N ALA A 512 -37.36 34.43 11.27
CA ALA A 512 -37.59 35.59 12.16
C ALA A 512 -38.89 35.43 12.95
N VAL A 513 -38.95 36.00 14.15
CA VAL A 513 -40.22 36.09 14.88
C VAL A 513 -41.14 36.97 14.04
N LYS A 514 -42.34 36.51 13.74
CA LYS A 514 -43.39 37.38 13.19
C LYS A 514 -43.91 38.23 14.35
N ASP A 515 -43.73 39.53 14.23
CA ASP A 515 -44.39 40.51 15.13
C ASP A 515 -45.91 40.40 14.98
#